data_ae2795dd2f017b9a1f03eebbd30cbec0
#
_entry.id   ae2795dd2f017b9a1f03eebbd30cbec0
#
_cell.length_a   1.000
_cell.length_b   1.000
_cell.length_c   1.000
_cell.angle_alpha   90.00
_cell.angle_beta   90.00
_cell.angle_gamma   90.00
#
_symmetry.space_group_name_H-M   'P 1'
#
loop_
_entity.id
_entity.type
_entity.pdbx_description
1 polymer ?
#
loop_
_entity_poly.entity_id
_entity_poly.type
_entity_poly.pdbx_seq_one_letter_code
_entity_poly.pdbx_strand_id
1 'polypeptide(L)'
;YREKGGVFRTSEAFARIYGLTEEQYLLLKPYIQIPPREENRRDSVYKQVQSQRIEKYPEGTLVALNEADTAQLKRIPGIGSGIARMIVAYRNRLGGFVRLEQLQEIPHVDTCLNKWFVVQGAPFRKIRVNKDGLDKLRNHPYMDFYKAKAILEYRRKRGNIKGLSRLSLFEEFTEKDLQRLSPYLSFE
;
A
#
# COMPACT_ATOMS: atom_id res chain seq x y z
N TYR A 1 34.92 -23.16 5.67
CA TYR A 1 33.82 -22.52 4.93
C TYR A 1 32.48 -23.18 5.29
N ARG A 2 32.37 -24.52 5.23
CA ARG A 2 31.13 -25.26 5.58
C ARG A 2 30.78 -25.14 7.08
N GLU A 3 31.76 -25.17 7.97
CA GLU A 3 31.59 -24.97 9.41
C GLU A 3 30.96 -23.61 9.76
N LYS A 4 31.19 -22.59 8.90
CA LYS A 4 30.59 -21.24 9.01
C LYS A 4 29.26 -21.10 8.22
N GLY A 5 28.64 -22.24 7.85
CA GLY A 5 27.37 -22.24 7.13
C GLY A 5 27.46 -22.01 5.62
N GLY A 6 28.67 -21.98 5.04
CA GLY A 6 28.88 -21.84 3.59
C GLY A 6 28.49 -23.12 2.84
N VAL A 7 27.80 -22.96 1.70
CA VAL A 7 27.37 -24.05 0.83
C VAL A 7 27.93 -23.84 -0.57
N PHE A 8 28.58 -24.87 -1.11
CA PHE A 8 29.01 -24.86 -2.52
C PHE A 8 27.84 -25.20 -3.42
N ARG A 9 27.58 -24.35 -4.39
CA ARG A 9 26.45 -24.51 -5.32
C ARG A 9 26.88 -25.05 -6.69
N THR A 10 28.16 -24.94 -7.03
CA THR A 10 28.77 -25.44 -8.27
C THR A 10 30.19 -25.92 -8.00
N SER A 11 30.71 -26.76 -8.86
CA SER A 11 32.11 -27.22 -8.79
C SER A 11 33.11 -26.06 -8.91
N GLU A 12 32.79 -25.06 -9.71
CA GLU A 12 33.60 -23.85 -9.89
C GLU A 12 33.63 -22.98 -8.61
N ALA A 13 32.53 -22.97 -7.84
CA ALA A 13 32.51 -22.30 -6.55
C ALA A 13 33.43 -22.98 -5.52
N PHE A 14 33.61 -24.32 -5.63
CA PHE A 14 34.57 -25.07 -4.83
C PHE A 14 36.00 -24.70 -5.21
N ALA A 15 36.29 -24.49 -6.51
CA ALA A 15 37.63 -24.11 -7.00
C ALA A 15 38.11 -22.77 -6.38
N ARG A 16 37.22 -21.91 -5.90
CA ARG A 16 37.54 -20.59 -5.30
C ARG A 16 37.90 -20.64 -3.83
N ILE A 17 38.08 -21.82 -3.26
CA ILE A 17 38.44 -21.94 -1.84
C ILE A 17 39.87 -21.42 -1.65
N TYR A 18 40.05 -20.57 -0.66
CA TYR A 18 41.36 -20.11 -0.26
C TYR A 18 42.29 -21.31 0.12
N GLY A 19 43.49 -21.36 -0.49
CA GLY A 19 44.47 -22.41 -0.26
C GLY A 19 44.33 -23.63 -1.16
N LEU A 20 43.34 -23.69 -2.06
CA LEU A 20 43.22 -24.74 -3.07
C LEU A 20 43.93 -24.29 -4.38
N THR A 21 44.91 -25.08 -4.84
CA THR A 21 45.57 -24.82 -6.14
C THR A 21 44.77 -25.38 -7.30
N GLU A 22 44.99 -24.87 -8.51
CA GLU A 22 44.30 -25.32 -9.71
C GLU A 22 44.58 -26.81 -10.01
N GLU A 23 45.81 -27.26 -9.80
CA GLU A 23 46.20 -28.67 -9.95
C GLU A 23 45.44 -29.57 -8.97
N GLN A 24 45.34 -29.17 -7.71
CA GLN A 24 44.57 -29.90 -6.69
C GLN A 24 43.07 -29.91 -7.02
N TYR A 25 42.52 -28.81 -7.52
CA TYR A 25 41.13 -28.76 -7.97
C TYR A 25 40.85 -29.72 -9.12
N LEU A 26 41.75 -29.77 -10.14
CA LEU A 26 41.63 -30.70 -11.27
C LEU A 26 41.64 -32.17 -10.85
N LEU A 27 42.47 -32.54 -9.88
CA LEU A 27 42.51 -33.89 -9.32
C LEU A 27 41.21 -34.22 -8.54
N LEU A 28 40.65 -33.26 -7.85
CA LEU A 28 39.43 -33.45 -7.05
C LEU A 28 38.14 -33.35 -7.84
N LYS A 29 38.12 -32.63 -8.98
CA LYS A 29 36.96 -32.38 -9.82
C LYS A 29 36.10 -33.60 -10.13
N PRO A 30 36.64 -34.76 -10.49
CA PRO A 30 35.84 -35.97 -10.79
C PRO A 30 35.11 -36.53 -9.53
N TYR A 31 35.58 -36.19 -8.35
CA TYR A 31 35.00 -36.66 -7.09
C TYR A 31 34.00 -35.64 -6.46
N ILE A 32 33.91 -34.44 -7.02
CA ILE A 32 33.02 -33.40 -6.55
C ILE A 32 31.62 -33.66 -7.08
N GLN A 33 30.74 -34.18 -6.24
CA GLN A 33 29.32 -34.32 -6.53
C GLN A 33 28.53 -33.25 -5.79
N ILE A 34 28.08 -32.21 -6.48
CA ILE A 34 27.20 -31.20 -5.98
C ILE A 34 25.84 -31.43 -6.65
N PRO A 35 24.83 -31.92 -5.93
CA PRO A 35 23.53 -32.15 -6.52
C PRO A 35 22.95 -30.84 -7.05
N PRO A 36 22.32 -30.86 -8.23
CA PRO A 36 21.64 -29.69 -8.75
C PRO A 36 20.60 -29.25 -7.69
N ARG A 37 20.56 -27.95 -7.43
CA ARG A 37 19.55 -27.38 -6.56
C ARG A 37 18.17 -27.71 -7.14
N GLU A 38 17.36 -28.46 -6.41
CA GLU A 38 15.95 -28.51 -6.74
C GLU A 38 15.43 -27.06 -6.76
N GLU A 39 15.11 -26.54 -7.95
CA GLU A 39 14.46 -25.25 -8.07
C GLU A 39 13.15 -25.38 -7.28
N ASN A 40 13.11 -24.71 -6.13
CA ASN A 40 11.89 -24.67 -5.36
C ASN A 40 10.77 -24.25 -6.30
N ARG A 41 9.74 -25.08 -6.46
CA ARG A 41 8.57 -24.78 -7.29
C ARG A 41 8.01 -23.39 -6.99
N ARG A 42 8.25 -22.88 -5.79
CA ARG A 42 7.92 -21.50 -5.39
C ARG A 42 8.73 -20.46 -6.18
N ASP A 43 10.06 -20.66 -6.37
CA ASP A 43 10.90 -19.69 -7.10
C ASP A 43 10.57 -19.67 -8.60
N SER A 44 10.23 -20.83 -9.22
CA SER A 44 9.80 -20.89 -10.63
C SER A 44 8.41 -20.26 -10.82
N VAL A 45 7.49 -20.45 -9.89
CA VAL A 45 6.17 -19.79 -9.92
C VAL A 45 6.32 -18.28 -9.73
N TYR A 46 7.18 -17.82 -8.80
CA TYR A 46 7.47 -16.38 -8.65
C TYR A 46 8.11 -15.77 -9.89
N LYS A 47 9.04 -16.46 -10.55
CA LYS A 47 9.65 -16.00 -11.82
C LYS A 47 8.63 -15.96 -12.96
N GLN A 48 7.76 -16.95 -13.06
CA GLN A 48 6.71 -17.02 -14.09
C GLN A 48 5.64 -15.93 -13.90
N VAL A 49 5.27 -15.61 -12.66
CA VAL A 49 4.33 -14.51 -12.34
C VAL A 49 4.96 -13.13 -12.58
N GLN A 50 6.29 -12.98 -12.40
CA GLN A 50 7.00 -11.73 -12.70
C GLN A 50 7.25 -11.51 -14.21
N SER A 51 7.21 -12.54 -15.02
CA SER A 51 7.49 -12.43 -16.46
C SER A 51 6.32 -12.00 -17.33
N GLN A 52 5.09 -11.91 -16.79
CA GLN A 52 4.00 -11.26 -17.48
C GLN A 52 4.22 -9.73 -17.44
N ARG A 53 4.84 -9.20 -18.49
CA ARG A 53 4.95 -7.75 -18.70
C ARG A 53 3.55 -7.17 -18.72
N ILE A 54 3.20 -6.45 -17.63
CA ILE A 54 1.92 -5.74 -17.55
C ILE A 54 1.96 -4.66 -18.63
N GLU A 55 1.09 -4.78 -19.62
CA GLU A 55 0.92 -3.78 -20.66
C GLU A 55 0.50 -2.46 -20.02
N LYS A 56 1.28 -1.41 -20.26
CA LYS A 56 1.03 -0.08 -19.70
C LYS A 56 0.01 0.67 -20.52
N TYR A 57 -0.76 1.55 -19.86
CA TYR A 57 -1.67 2.44 -20.55
C TYR A 57 -0.91 3.45 -21.41
N PRO A 58 -1.43 3.78 -22.61
CA PRO A 58 -0.92 4.88 -23.43
C PRO A 58 -1.16 6.22 -22.73
N GLU A 59 -0.34 7.23 -23.06
CA GLU A 59 -0.54 8.58 -22.54
C GLU A 59 -1.92 9.13 -22.93
N GLY A 60 -2.52 9.90 -22.00
CA GLY A 60 -3.87 10.43 -22.15
C GLY A 60 -4.98 9.50 -21.64
N THR A 61 -4.66 8.28 -21.22
CA THR A 61 -5.66 7.40 -20.59
C THR A 61 -6.03 7.95 -19.21
N LEU A 62 -7.32 8.17 -18.97
CA LEU A 62 -7.84 8.53 -17.65
C LEU A 62 -8.46 7.33 -16.95
N VAL A 63 -8.06 7.12 -15.71
CA VAL A 63 -8.50 6.01 -14.86
C VAL A 63 -9.35 6.58 -13.72
N ALA A 64 -10.54 6.03 -13.50
CA ALA A 64 -11.41 6.40 -12.38
C ALA A 64 -10.79 5.96 -11.06
N LEU A 65 -10.27 6.92 -10.28
CA LEU A 65 -9.49 6.65 -9.06
C LEU A 65 -10.27 5.87 -8.01
N ASN A 66 -11.56 6.12 -7.89
CA ASN A 66 -12.42 5.48 -6.91
C ASN A 66 -12.84 4.05 -7.30
N GLU A 67 -12.74 3.68 -8.57
CA GLU A 67 -13.20 2.38 -9.09
C GLU A 67 -12.04 1.44 -9.41
N ALA A 68 -10.89 2.00 -9.77
CA ALA A 68 -9.73 1.24 -10.22
C ALA A 68 -9.28 0.19 -9.21
N ASP A 69 -9.04 -1.02 -9.68
CA ASP A 69 -8.43 -2.09 -8.91
C ASP A 69 -6.89 -2.03 -8.96
N THR A 70 -6.24 -2.90 -8.19
CA THR A 70 -4.76 -2.96 -8.19
C THR A 70 -4.17 -3.41 -9.52
N ALA A 71 -4.90 -4.15 -10.35
CA ALA A 71 -4.44 -4.59 -11.65
C ALA A 71 -4.46 -3.42 -12.66
N GLN A 72 -5.53 -2.66 -12.67
CA GLN A 72 -5.67 -1.44 -13.48
C GLN A 72 -4.65 -0.37 -13.06
N LEU A 73 -4.49 -0.13 -11.76
CA LEU A 73 -3.50 0.82 -11.24
C LEU A 73 -2.07 0.46 -11.66
N LYS A 74 -1.69 -0.82 -11.66
CA LYS A 74 -0.37 -1.28 -12.12
C LYS A 74 -0.12 -1.04 -13.60
N ARG A 75 -1.14 -0.84 -14.42
CA ARG A 75 -0.99 -0.48 -15.84
C ARG A 75 -0.56 0.97 -16.04
N ILE A 76 -0.70 1.82 -15.04
CA ILE A 76 -0.23 3.21 -15.09
C ILE A 76 1.31 3.21 -14.99
N PRO A 77 2.03 3.93 -15.89
CA PRO A 77 3.47 4.14 -15.78
C PRO A 77 3.83 4.76 -14.43
N GLY A 78 4.86 4.24 -13.76
CA GLY A 78 5.28 4.70 -12.43
C GLY A 78 4.56 4.03 -11.25
N ILE A 79 3.45 3.31 -11.48
CA ILE A 79 2.74 2.60 -10.41
C ILE A 79 3.13 1.12 -10.42
N GLY A 80 3.81 0.71 -9.33
CA GLY A 80 4.11 -0.69 -9.02
C GLY A 80 3.08 -1.30 -8.07
N SER A 81 3.23 -2.60 -7.76
CA SER A 81 2.32 -3.32 -6.86
C SER A 81 2.25 -2.73 -5.44
N GLY A 82 3.33 -2.13 -4.95
CA GLY A 82 3.37 -1.46 -3.65
C GLY A 82 2.48 -0.22 -3.63
N ILE A 83 2.70 0.70 -4.58
CA ILE A 83 1.93 1.95 -4.71
C ILE A 83 0.44 1.64 -4.98
N ALA A 84 0.14 0.69 -5.88
CA ALA A 84 -1.24 0.30 -6.17
C ALA A 84 -1.98 -0.17 -4.91
N ARG A 85 -1.35 -0.99 -4.06
CA ARG A 85 -1.92 -1.42 -2.79
C ARG A 85 -2.12 -0.27 -1.81
N MET A 86 -1.15 0.65 -1.72
CA MET A 86 -1.27 1.83 -0.85
C MET A 86 -2.43 2.73 -1.28
N ILE A 87 -2.60 2.98 -2.58
CA ILE A 87 -3.73 3.76 -3.11
C ILE A 87 -5.07 3.12 -2.73
N VAL A 88 -5.22 1.81 -2.96
CA VAL A 88 -6.47 1.10 -2.62
C VAL A 88 -6.72 1.08 -1.10
N ALA A 89 -5.67 0.84 -0.30
CA ALA A 89 -5.78 0.85 1.16
C ALA A 89 -6.17 2.24 1.69
N TYR A 90 -5.55 3.29 1.18
CA TYR A 90 -5.88 4.67 1.55
C TYR A 90 -7.29 5.04 1.14
N ARG A 91 -7.69 4.73 -0.11
CA ARG A 91 -9.06 4.90 -0.61
C ARG A 91 -10.09 4.26 0.32
N ASN A 92 -9.84 3.02 0.74
CA ASN A 92 -10.75 2.29 1.62
C ASN A 92 -10.86 2.91 3.02
N ARG A 93 -9.76 3.45 3.56
CA ARG A 93 -9.78 4.18 4.83
C ARG A 93 -10.48 5.53 4.71
N LEU A 94 -10.23 6.23 3.61
CA LEU A 94 -10.82 7.55 3.32
C LEU A 94 -12.33 7.45 3.04
N GLY A 95 -12.80 6.33 2.51
CA GLY A 95 -14.18 6.16 2.05
C GLY A 95 -14.41 6.65 0.62
N GLY A 96 -13.33 6.89 -0.12
CA GLY A 96 -13.29 7.40 -1.50
C GLY A 96 -12.59 8.75 -1.60
N PHE A 97 -11.88 8.97 -2.69
CA PHE A 97 -11.27 10.27 -2.98
C PHE A 97 -12.32 11.27 -3.43
N VAL A 98 -12.25 12.50 -2.98
CA VAL A 98 -13.09 13.64 -3.44
C VAL A 98 -12.29 14.65 -4.23
N ARG A 99 -10.95 14.61 -4.13
CA ARG A 99 -10.01 15.49 -4.83
C ARG A 99 -8.75 14.74 -5.20
N LEU A 100 -8.12 15.09 -6.33
CA LEU A 100 -6.88 14.46 -6.80
C LEU A 100 -5.69 14.71 -5.85
N GLU A 101 -5.67 15.87 -5.20
CA GLU A 101 -4.60 16.27 -4.29
C GLU A 101 -4.45 15.30 -3.10
N GLN A 102 -5.50 14.57 -2.78
CA GLN A 102 -5.45 13.55 -1.71
C GLN A 102 -4.53 12.37 -2.06
N LEU A 103 -4.16 12.19 -3.32
CA LEU A 103 -3.15 11.20 -3.72
C LEU A 103 -1.77 11.51 -3.13
N GLN A 104 -1.42 12.79 -2.97
CA GLN A 104 -0.14 13.21 -2.41
C GLN A 104 -0.05 12.98 -0.89
N GLU A 105 -1.15 12.62 -0.24
CA GLU A 105 -1.14 12.19 1.17
C GLU A 105 -0.63 10.74 1.32
N ILE A 106 -0.50 10.02 0.21
CA ILE A 106 0.03 8.65 0.16
C ILE A 106 1.54 8.72 -0.08
N PRO A 107 2.37 8.10 0.77
CA PRO A 107 3.81 8.08 0.58
C PRO A 107 4.21 7.55 -0.80
N HIS A 108 5.22 8.16 -1.41
CA HIS A 108 5.79 7.78 -2.71
C HIS A 108 4.84 7.96 -3.92
N VAL A 109 3.74 8.66 -3.77
CA VAL A 109 2.88 9.06 -4.88
C VAL A 109 3.24 10.48 -5.30
N ASP A 110 3.75 10.63 -6.51
CA ASP A 110 4.16 11.90 -7.09
C ASP A 110 2.98 12.60 -7.79
N THR A 111 3.02 13.93 -7.83
CA THR A 111 2.03 14.78 -8.53
C THR A 111 1.96 14.49 -10.02
N CYS A 112 3.05 14.02 -10.64
CA CYS A 112 3.06 13.62 -12.05
C CYS A 112 2.06 12.49 -12.38
N LEU A 113 1.61 11.74 -11.37
CA LEU A 113 0.61 10.70 -11.54
C LEU A 113 -0.82 11.25 -11.67
N ASN A 114 -1.07 12.50 -11.29
CA ASN A 114 -2.41 13.09 -11.32
C ASN A 114 -3.00 13.11 -12.74
N LYS A 115 -2.15 13.23 -13.76
CA LYS A 115 -2.58 13.21 -15.18
C LYS A 115 -3.26 11.90 -15.61
N TRP A 116 -3.10 10.84 -14.85
CA TRP A 116 -3.69 9.52 -15.13
C TRP A 116 -5.04 9.31 -14.48
N PHE A 117 -5.47 10.21 -13.60
CA PHE A 117 -6.63 9.97 -12.77
C PHE A 117 -7.73 10.99 -12.97
N VAL A 118 -8.94 10.51 -12.83
CA VAL A 118 -10.14 11.33 -12.67
C VAL A 118 -10.86 10.91 -11.39
N VAL A 119 -11.30 11.89 -10.62
CA VAL A 119 -12.18 11.69 -9.45
C VAL A 119 -13.59 12.02 -9.88
N GLN A 120 -14.48 11.05 -9.81
CA GLN A 120 -15.90 11.21 -10.10
C GLN A 120 -16.73 10.78 -8.89
N GLY A 121 -17.85 11.46 -8.69
CA GLY A 121 -18.82 11.13 -7.67
C GLY A 121 -18.47 11.55 -6.24
N ALA A 122 -19.35 11.21 -5.33
CA ALA A 122 -19.19 11.40 -3.89
C ALA A 122 -18.44 10.23 -3.25
N PRO A 123 -17.94 10.37 -2.02
CA PRO A 123 -17.39 9.25 -1.27
C PRO A 123 -18.41 8.10 -1.17
N PHE A 124 -17.97 6.88 -1.48
CA PHE A 124 -18.84 5.71 -1.43
C PHE A 124 -19.14 5.24 -0.01
N ARG A 125 -18.34 5.70 0.97
CA ARG A 125 -18.53 5.39 2.39
C ARG A 125 -18.34 6.63 3.24
N LYS A 126 -19.38 6.99 4.01
CA LYS A 126 -19.33 8.08 4.97
C LYS A 126 -19.15 7.56 6.41
N ILE A 127 -18.57 8.40 7.23
CA ILE A 127 -18.48 8.25 8.67
C ILE A 127 -19.85 8.61 9.27
N ARG A 128 -20.48 7.67 9.94
CA ARG A 128 -21.75 7.92 10.64
C ARG A 128 -21.46 8.44 12.04
N VAL A 129 -21.38 9.77 12.15
CA VAL A 129 -20.94 10.47 13.38
C VAL A 129 -21.74 10.02 14.60
N ASN A 130 -23.02 9.72 14.46
CA ASN A 130 -23.91 9.35 15.55
C ASN A 130 -23.98 7.82 15.81
N LYS A 131 -23.47 6.99 14.90
CA LYS A 131 -23.60 5.52 15.01
C LYS A 131 -22.28 4.79 15.18
N ASP A 132 -21.21 5.29 14.50
CA ASP A 132 -19.93 4.59 14.48
C ASP A 132 -19.21 4.70 15.85
N GLY A 133 -18.54 3.60 16.24
CA GLY A 133 -17.73 3.53 17.46
C GLY A 133 -16.32 4.07 17.26
N LEU A 134 -15.53 4.10 18.34
CA LEU A 134 -14.19 4.68 18.37
C LEU A 134 -13.29 4.16 17.24
N ASP A 135 -13.21 2.84 17.08
CA ASP A 135 -12.30 2.22 16.09
C ASP A 135 -12.67 2.56 14.65
N LYS A 136 -13.97 2.63 14.36
CA LYS A 136 -14.44 3.04 13.03
C LYS A 136 -14.19 4.50 12.75
N LEU A 137 -14.42 5.36 13.74
CA LEU A 137 -14.16 6.80 13.62
C LEU A 137 -12.67 7.06 13.37
N ARG A 138 -11.78 6.53 14.22
CA ARG A 138 -10.32 6.74 14.12
C ARG A 138 -9.66 6.07 12.92
N ASN A 139 -10.34 5.14 12.25
CA ASN A 139 -9.79 4.50 11.04
C ASN A 139 -9.71 5.45 9.83
N HIS A 140 -10.49 6.53 9.85
CA HIS A 140 -10.46 7.52 8.79
C HIS A 140 -9.18 8.38 8.88
N PRO A 141 -8.47 8.68 7.77
CA PRO A 141 -7.17 9.38 7.80
C PRO A 141 -7.21 10.76 8.47
N TYR A 142 -8.34 11.46 8.43
CA TYR A 142 -8.52 12.80 9.01
C TYR A 142 -9.10 12.77 10.44
N MET A 143 -9.32 11.58 10.99
CA MET A 143 -9.91 11.41 12.32
C MET A 143 -8.87 10.72 13.23
N ASP A 144 -8.35 11.44 14.21
CA ASP A 144 -7.48 10.87 15.22
C ASP A 144 -8.25 10.35 16.44
N PHE A 145 -7.52 9.82 17.42
CA PHE A 145 -8.09 9.28 18.65
C PHE A 145 -8.84 10.36 19.45
N TYR A 146 -8.29 11.57 19.56
CA TYR A 146 -8.85 12.64 20.37
C TYR A 146 -10.16 13.17 19.77
N LYS A 147 -10.19 13.39 18.46
CA LYS A 147 -11.39 13.78 17.72
C LYS A 147 -12.50 12.73 17.86
N ALA A 148 -12.14 11.45 17.68
CA ALA A 148 -13.11 10.36 17.83
C ALA A 148 -13.64 10.25 19.28
N LYS A 149 -12.76 10.42 20.28
CA LYS A 149 -13.12 10.43 21.70
C LYS A 149 -14.06 11.59 22.03
N ALA A 150 -13.77 12.80 21.57
CA ALA A 150 -14.60 13.97 21.78
C ALA A 150 -16.04 13.77 21.24
N ILE A 151 -16.18 13.19 20.04
CA ILE A 151 -17.46 12.81 19.46
C ILE A 151 -18.22 11.85 20.41
N LEU A 152 -17.57 10.79 20.87
CA LEU A 152 -18.20 9.78 21.73
C LEU A 152 -18.60 10.35 23.10
N GLU A 153 -17.75 11.17 23.70
CA GLU A 153 -18.06 11.83 24.98
C GLU A 153 -19.22 12.79 24.85
N TYR A 154 -19.24 13.56 23.76
CA TYR A 154 -20.40 14.44 23.50
C TYR A 154 -21.70 13.64 23.35
N ARG A 155 -21.67 12.56 22.55
CA ARG A 155 -22.83 11.68 22.35
C ARG A 155 -23.33 11.10 23.66
N ARG A 156 -22.44 10.70 24.57
CA ARG A 156 -22.80 10.17 25.90
C ARG A 156 -23.46 11.22 26.77
N LYS A 157 -22.98 12.48 26.72
CA LYS A 157 -23.41 13.55 27.61
C LYS A 157 -24.64 14.32 27.08
N ARG A 158 -24.74 14.50 25.77
CA ARG A 158 -25.68 15.43 25.12
C ARG A 158 -26.50 14.82 23.97
N GLY A 159 -26.27 13.55 23.67
CA GLY A 159 -26.96 12.87 22.56
C GLY A 159 -26.39 13.15 21.20
N ASN A 160 -27.18 13.01 20.16
CA ASN A 160 -26.73 13.07 18.77
C ASN A 160 -26.20 14.45 18.35
N ILE A 161 -25.15 14.43 17.56
CA ILE A 161 -24.58 15.62 16.93
C ILE A 161 -25.39 15.94 15.68
N LYS A 162 -25.94 17.13 15.60
CA LYS A 162 -26.91 17.53 14.55
C LYS A 162 -26.24 18.00 13.24
N GLY A 163 -24.94 18.31 13.26
CA GLY A 163 -24.26 18.82 12.06
C GLY A 163 -22.83 19.30 12.32
N LEU A 164 -22.20 19.76 11.24
CA LEU A 164 -20.81 20.21 11.23
C LEU A 164 -20.57 21.41 12.17
N SER A 165 -21.54 22.34 12.27
CA SER A 165 -21.47 23.49 13.15
C SER A 165 -21.38 23.13 14.65
N ARG A 166 -21.80 21.91 15.01
CA ARG A 166 -21.61 21.45 16.38
C ARG A 166 -20.19 20.91 16.60
N LEU A 167 -19.58 20.29 15.59
CA LEU A 167 -18.20 19.83 15.67
C LEU A 167 -17.21 20.99 15.69
N SER A 168 -17.53 22.13 15.09
CA SER A 168 -16.67 23.33 15.12
C SER A 168 -16.53 23.96 16.51
N LEU A 169 -17.34 23.55 17.49
CA LEU A 169 -17.24 23.97 18.88
C LEU A 169 -16.31 23.09 19.73
N PHE A 170 -15.75 22.03 19.14
CA PHE A 170 -14.83 21.13 19.85
C PHE A 170 -13.41 21.60 19.60
N GLU A 171 -12.62 21.74 20.66
CA GLU A 171 -11.21 22.18 20.59
C GLU A 171 -10.32 21.26 19.76
N GLU A 172 -10.69 19.98 19.66
CA GLU A 172 -9.96 18.97 18.89
C GLU A 172 -10.07 19.14 17.37
N PHE A 173 -11.02 19.95 16.89
CA PHE A 173 -11.27 20.14 15.46
C PHE A 173 -10.83 21.53 15.01
N THR A 174 -9.82 21.57 14.14
CA THR A 174 -9.48 22.81 13.44
C THR A 174 -10.43 23.05 12.27
N GLU A 175 -10.53 24.28 11.80
CA GLU A 175 -11.32 24.62 10.61
C GLU A 175 -10.87 23.81 9.39
N LYS A 176 -9.55 23.61 9.22
CA LYS A 176 -8.97 22.77 8.18
C LYS A 176 -9.44 21.32 8.27
N ASP A 177 -9.53 20.75 9.49
CA ASP A 177 -10.02 19.39 9.68
C ASP A 177 -11.49 19.28 9.26
N LEU A 178 -12.30 20.26 9.63
CA LEU A 178 -13.73 20.27 9.29
C LEU A 178 -13.95 20.40 7.78
N GLN A 179 -13.19 21.25 7.09
CA GLN A 179 -13.23 21.36 5.64
C GLN A 179 -12.87 20.04 4.95
N ARG A 180 -11.85 19.33 5.44
CA ARG A 180 -11.41 18.04 4.89
C ARG A 180 -12.39 16.91 5.21
N LEU A 181 -13.00 16.93 6.40
CA LEU A 181 -13.93 15.90 6.87
C LEU A 181 -15.35 16.08 6.30
N SER A 182 -15.75 17.32 5.99
CA SER A 182 -17.11 17.66 5.57
C SER A 182 -17.72 16.69 4.54
N PRO A 183 -17.05 16.32 3.45
CA PRO A 183 -17.61 15.42 2.44
C PRO A 183 -17.83 14.00 2.97
N TYR A 184 -17.14 13.61 4.03
CA TYR A 184 -17.12 12.25 4.57
C TYR A 184 -18.05 12.04 5.78
N LEU A 185 -18.60 13.10 6.34
CA LEU A 185 -19.47 12.99 7.52
C LEU A 185 -20.93 12.75 7.12
N SER A 186 -21.60 11.88 7.89
CA SER A 186 -23.04 11.71 7.92
C SER A 186 -23.52 11.85 9.36
N PHE A 187 -24.57 12.64 9.58
CA PHE A 187 -25.16 12.91 10.89
C PHE A 187 -26.48 12.16 11.10
N GLU A 188 -26.79 11.20 10.24
CA GLU A 188 -27.95 10.31 10.33
C GLU A 188 -27.85 9.32 11.50
#